data_f6c362f5f67a4e8bafacf1e587b5ae8b
#
_entry.id   f6c362f5f67a4e8bafacf1e587b5ae8b
#
_cell.length_a   1.000
_cell.length_b   1.000
_cell.length_c   1.000
_cell.angle_alpha   90.00
_cell.angle_beta   90.00
_cell.angle_gamma   90.00
#
_symmetry.space_group_name_H-M   'P 1'
#
loop_
_entity.id
_entity.type
_entity.pdbx_description
1 polymer ?
#
loop_
_entity_poly.entity_id
_entity_poly.type
_entity_poly.pdbx_seq_one_letter_code
_entity_poly.pdbx_strand_id
1 'polypeptide(L)'
;MRFVWMAGVCLLALCTPTQAQTMTDRGHAALTHVRGTTAALQALIADTAAKSPAFRAMLDRLEASTVIVYVRIAPLPALSLDGRTAFLKVDTPTPDARLLVVELSCSRPIVAQTATLAHELRHAIEIADAPWVIGPGTLERYYAQIGFRLDPDGVPMRFETVAAREAGKQVRRELAARAPSRAQK
;
A
#
# COMPACT_ATOMS: atom_id res chain seq x y z
N MET A 1 59.80 40.33 45.44
CA MET A 1 58.41 39.87 45.21
C MET A 1 58.37 39.07 43.93
N ARG A 2 58.28 37.77 44.03
CA ARG A 2 58.25 36.85 42.85
C ARG A 2 56.84 36.25 42.82
N PHE A 3 56.06 36.58 41.78
CA PHE A 3 54.78 35.95 41.49
C PHE A 3 55.00 34.70 40.67
N VAL A 4 54.59 33.57 41.22
CA VAL A 4 54.56 32.28 40.55
C VAL A 4 53.18 32.12 39.98
N TRP A 5 53.09 32.00 38.64
CA TRP A 5 51.87 31.62 37.95
C TRP A 5 51.79 30.10 37.88
N MET A 6 50.79 29.51 38.50
CA MET A 6 50.41 28.13 38.26
C MET A 6 49.48 28.04 37.06
N ALA A 7 49.91 27.41 36.01
CA ALA A 7 49.08 27.05 34.87
C ALA A 7 48.27 25.82 35.20
N GLY A 8 46.96 25.97 35.35
CA GLY A 8 46.02 24.88 35.45
C GLY A 8 45.75 24.25 34.09
N VAL A 9 46.14 22.97 33.91
CA VAL A 9 45.80 22.18 32.72
C VAL A 9 44.37 21.66 32.89
N CYS A 10 43.43 22.23 32.15
CA CYS A 10 42.07 21.68 32.02
C CYS A 10 42.11 20.51 31.04
N LEU A 11 41.99 19.26 31.52
CA LEU A 11 41.71 18.09 30.70
C LEU A 11 40.24 18.15 30.24
N LEU A 12 40.05 18.52 28.98
CA LEU A 12 38.77 18.35 28.31
C LEU A 12 38.61 16.86 27.96
N ALA A 13 37.81 16.17 28.73
CA ALA A 13 37.34 14.82 28.37
C ALA A 13 36.40 14.95 27.15
N LEU A 14 36.91 14.60 25.98
CA LEU A 14 36.07 14.43 24.77
C LEU A 14 35.20 13.20 24.96
N CYS A 15 33.94 13.41 25.35
CA CYS A 15 32.90 12.40 25.22
C CYS A 15 32.66 12.15 23.72
N THR A 16 33.23 11.10 23.17
CA THR A 16 32.87 10.58 21.86
C THR A 16 31.45 9.99 21.99
N PRO A 17 30.46 10.43 21.16
CA PRO A 17 29.17 9.75 21.13
C PRO A 17 29.41 8.37 20.55
N THR A 18 29.12 7.35 21.34
CA THR A 18 29.11 5.94 20.95
C THR A 18 28.13 5.78 19.78
N GLN A 19 28.66 5.50 18.59
CA GLN A 19 27.89 5.09 17.42
C GLN A 19 27.33 3.66 17.63
N ALA A 20 26.24 3.54 18.37
CA ALA A 20 25.51 2.30 18.58
C ALA A 20 24.04 2.44 18.22
N GLN A 21 23.71 3.08 17.09
CA GLN A 21 22.34 3.18 16.58
C GLN A 21 22.29 3.16 15.05
N THR A 22 22.91 2.17 14.41
CA THR A 22 22.79 2.01 12.95
C THR A 22 22.68 0.56 12.54
N MET A 23 21.81 -0.24 13.16
CA MET A 23 21.55 -1.61 12.67
C MET A 23 20.09 -2.05 12.67
N THR A 24 19.12 -1.14 12.75
CA THR A 24 17.71 -1.57 12.70
C THR A 24 16.86 -0.86 11.65
N ASP A 25 17.43 0.04 10.82
CA ASP A 25 16.65 0.82 9.86
C ASP A 25 16.90 0.44 8.38
N ARG A 26 17.26 -0.81 8.12
CA ARG A 26 17.37 -1.35 6.75
C ARG A 26 16.11 -2.12 6.35
N GLY A 27 14.92 -1.54 6.43
CA GLY A 27 13.77 -2.36 6.10
C GLY A 27 12.51 -1.69 5.61
N HIS A 28 12.36 -0.43 5.79
CA HIS A 28 11.15 0.26 5.33
C HIS A 28 11.54 1.50 4.53
N ALA A 29 12.00 1.30 3.30
CA ALA A 29 11.86 2.37 2.31
C ALA A 29 10.38 2.79 2.37
N ALA A 30 10.11 4.04 2.73
CA ALA A 30 8.74 4.54 2.82
C ALA A 30 8.09 4.28 1.47
N LEU A 31 7.05 3.43 1.45
CA LEU A 31 6.30 3.18 0.24
C LEU A 31 5.71 4.51 -0.21
N THR A 32 6.18 5.04 -1.32
CA THR A 32 5.82 6.38 -1.77
C THR A 32 4.59 6.35 -2.67
N HIS A 33 4.37 5.25 -3.38
CA HIS A 33 3.27 5.09 -4.33
C HIS A 33 2.02 4.42 -3.74
N VAL A 34 2.11 3.60 -2.71
CA VAL A 34 0.94 3.03 -2.02
C VAL A 34 0.87 3.58 -0.61
N ARG A 35 -0.13 4.40 -0.35
CA ARG A 35 -0.25 5.20 0.87
C ARG A 35 -1.53 4.88 1.64
N GLY A 36 -1.40 4.34 2.83
CA GLY A 36 -2.51 4.25 3.77
C GLY A 36 -2.88 5.63 4.32
N THR A 37 -4.15 6.00 4.28
CA THR A 37 -4.61 7.31 4.79
C THR A 37 -4.61 7.39 6.32
N THR A 38 -4.37 6.29 7.01
CA THR A 38 -4.21 6.22 8.47
C THR A 38 -2.97 5.40 8.83
N ALA A 39 -2.41 5.62 10.00
CA ALA A 39 -1.28 4.84 10.52
C ALA A 39 -1.61 3.34 10.57
N ALA A 40 -2.85 2.96 10.90
CA ALA A 40 -3.30 1.57 10.93
C ALA A 40 -3.28 0.92 9.53
N LEU A 41 -3.72 1.64 8.49
CA LEU A 41 -3.64 1.15 7.11
C LEU A 41 -2.20 1.07 6.62
N GLN A 42 -1.36 2.04 6.96
CA GLN A 42 0.05 1.99 6.62
C GLN A 42 0.76 0.80 7.28
N ALA A 43 0.46 0.53 8.55
CA ALA A 43 0.97 -0.65 9.26
C ALA A 43 0.45 -1.96 8.64
N LEU A 44 -0.83 -2.03 8.23
CA LEU A 44 -1.39 -3.19 7.54
C LEU A 44 -0.66 -3.48 6.22
N ILE A 45 -0.39 -2.45 5.42
CA ILE A 45 0.34 -2.57 4.16
C ILE A 45 1.74 -3.12 4.42
N ALA A 46 2.48 -2.54 5.37
CA ALA A 46 3.83 -2.96 5.72
C ALA A 46 3.87 -4.40 6.27
N ASP A 47 2.97 -4.75 7.18
CA ASP A 47 2.87 -6.10 7.76
C ASP A 47 2.50 -7.15 6.70
N THR A 48 1.56 -6.83 5.81
CA THR A 48 1.18 -7.72 4.71
C THR A 48 2.35 -7.93 3.75
N ALA A 49 3.09 -6.87 3.41
CA ALA A 49 4.27 -6.96 2.56
C ALA A 49 5.40 -7.79 3.19
N ALA A 50 5.56 -7.73 4.50
CA ALA A 50 6.53 -8.56 5.21
C ALA A 50 6.17 -10.06 5.18
N LYS A 51 4.88 -10.38 5.11
CA LYS A 51 4.33 -11.74 5.21
C LYS A 51 3.98 -12.37 3.86
N SER A 52 3.76 -11.58 2.81
CA SER A 52 3.33 -12.07 1.49
C SER A 52 4.28 -11.61 0.40
N PRO A 53 5.07 -12.53 -0.21
CA PRO A 53 5.90 -12.21 -1.37
C PRO A 53 5.09 -11.67 -2.56
N ALA A 54 3.90 -12.22 -2.81
CA ALA A 54 3.02 -11.73 -3.89
C ALA A 54 2.56 -10.30 -3.63
N PHE A 55 2.22 -9.96 -2.39
CA PHE A 55 1.85 -8.59 -2.04
C PHE A 55 3.04 -7.63 -2.17
N ARG A 56 4.23 -8.05 -1.73
CA ARG A 56 5.47 -7.27 -1.89
C ARG A 56 5.72 -6.96 -3.37
N ALA A 57 5.66 -7.97 -4.25
CA ALA A 57 5.88 -7.78 -5.67
C ALA A 57 4.88 -6.79 -6.32
N MET A 58 3.63 -6.76 -5.82
CA MET A 58 2.65 -5.76 -6.27
C MET A 58 3.04 -4.34 -5.85
N LEU A 59 3.53 -4.16 -4.62
CA LEU A 59 4.02 -2.85 -4.17
C LEU A 59 5.22 -2.39 -4.99
N ASP A 60 6.20 -3.27 -5.23
CA ASP A 60 7.38 -2.97 -6.04
C ASP A 60 6.99 -2.59 -7.48
N ARG A 61 5.98 -3.26 -8.05
CA ARG A 61 5.46 -2.92 -9.38
C ARG A 61 4.81 -1.54 -9.42
N LEU A 62 4.03 -1.18 -8.41
CA LEU A 62 3.40 0.14 -8.30
C LEU A 62 4.44 1.23 -8.05
N GLU A 63 5.44 0.97 -7.21
CA GLU A 63 6.54 1.90 -6.94
C GLU A 63 7.33 2.23 -8.22
N ALA A 64 7.48 1.28 -9.14
CA ALA A 64 8.12 1.48 -10.43
C ALA A 64 7.21 2.10 -11.51
N SER A 65 6.00 2.55 -11.16
CA SER A 65 5.01 3.11 -12.09
C SER A 65 4.81 4.62 -11.88
N THR A 66 3.95 5.25 -12.68
CA THR A 66 3.47 6.63 -12.49
C THR A 66 2.16 6.71 -11.69
N VAL A 67 1.68 5.58 -11.16
CA VAL A 67 0.43 5.52 -10.41
C VAL A 67 0.70 5.68 -8.92
N ILE A 68 -0.05 6.55 -8.27
CA ILE A 68 -0.05 6.72 -6.81
C ILE A 68 -1.41 6.27 -6.29
N VAL A 69 -1.41 5.37 -5.31
CA VAL A 69 -2.62 4.76 -4.74
C VAL A 69 -2.80 5.21 -3.30
N TYR A 70 -3.94 5.82 -3.02
CA TYR A 70 -4.38 6.09 -1.66
C TYR A 70 -5.33 5.00 -1.19
N VAL A 71 -5.01 4.37 -0.06
CA VAL A 71 -5.84 3.32 0.55
C VAL A 71 -6.60 3.93 1.73
N ARG A 72 -7.93 3.83 1.71
CA ARG A 72 -8.79 4.33 2.79
C ARG A 72 -9.93 3.37 3.14
N ILE A 73 -10.46 3.50 4.34
CA ILE A 73 -11.71 2.85 4.73
C ILE A 73 -12.88 3.75 4.33
N ALA A 74 -13.91 3.16 3.75
CA ALA A 74 -15.11 3.88 3.34
C ALA A 74 -16.38 3.05 3.62
N PRO A 75 -17.53 3.70 3.84
CA PRO A 75 -18.82 3.05 3.87
C PRO A 75 -19.21 2.66 2.42
N LEU A 76 -18.87 1.44 2.03
CA LEU A 76 -19.29 0.91 0.73
C LEU A 76 -20.71 0.35 0.85
N PRO A 77 -21.53 0.45 -0.21
CA PRO A 77 -22.88 -0.11 -0.20
C PRO A 77 -22.85 -1.58 0.18
N ALA A 78 -23.65 -1.96 1.17
CA ALA A 78 -23.63 -3.28 1.84
C ALA A 78 -23.87 -4.48 0.90
N LEU A 79 -24.35 -4.26 -0.29
CA LEU A 79 -24.80 -5.35 -1.19
C LEU A 79 -23.72 -5.88 -2.13
N SER A 80 -22.48 -5.38 -2.08
CA SER A 80 -21.63 -5.79 -3.20
C SER A 80 -20.14 -5.86 -3.03
N LEU A 81 -19.49 -5.06 -2.23
CA LEU A 81 -18.05 -4.97 -2.34
C LEU A 81 -17.36 -4.87 -0.97
N ASP A 82 -16.34 -5.70 -0.79
CA ASP A 82 -15.40 -5.54 0.31
C ASP A 82 -14.39 -4.41 0.02
N GLY A 83 -14.24 -4.03 -1.27
CA GLY A 83 -13.37 -2.96 -1.74
C GLY A 83 -13.70 -2.47 -3.15
N ARG A 84 -13.08 -1.39 -3.55
CA ARG A 84 -13.10 -0.88 -4.93
C ARG A 84 -11.88 -0.02 -5.24
N THR A 85 -11.48 -0.01 -6.51
CA THR A 85 -10.46 0.90 -7.06
C THR A 85 -11.11 1.89 -8.02
N ALA A 86 -10.77 3.16 -7.88
CA ALA A 86 -11.25 4.23 -8.76
C ALA A 86 -10.19 5.33 -8.91
N PHE A 87 -10.34 6.19 -9.91
CA PHE A 87 -9.54 7.41 -9.97
C PHE A 87 -9.91 8.37 -8.83
N LEU A 88 -8.91 8.88 -8.14
CA LEU A 88 -9.09 9.96 -7.19
C LEU A 88 -9.43 11.22 -7.98
N LYS A 89 -10.59 11.82 -7.66
CA LYS A 89 -10.96 13.11 -8.23
C LYS A 89 -10.05 14.18 -7.63
N VAL A 90 -9.28 14.85 -8.47
CA VAL A 90 -8.42 15.99 -8.12
C VAL A 90 -8.80 17.19 -8.98
N ASP A 91 -8.73 18.38 -8.40
CA ASP A 91 -9.10 19.62 -9.11
C ASP A 91 -8.07 20.00 -10.18
N THR A 92 -6.81 19.59 -9.95
CA THR A 92 -5.71 19.84 -10.91
C THR A 92 -4.96 18.53 -11.16
N PRO A 93 -5.32 17.74 -12.19
CA PRO A 93 -4.57 16.56 -12.57
C PRO A 93 -3.14 16.93 -12.98
N THR A 94 -2.15 16.21 -12.46
CA THR A 94 -0.78 16.34 -12.96
C THR A 94 -0.58 15.36 -14.11
N PRO A 95 0.05 15.79 -15.22
CA PRO A 95 0.27 14.91 -16.38
C PRO A 95 1.09 13.66 -16.05
N ASP A 96 1.97 13.78 -15.06
CA ASP A 96 2.98 12.78 -14.74
C ASP A 96 2.57 11.80 -13.64
N ALA A 97 1.40 11.98 -13.00
CA ALA A 97 0.94 11.10 -11.95
C ALA A 97 -0.55 10.80 -12.06
N ARG A 98 -0.89 9.53 -12.08
CA ARG A 98 -2.27 9.04 -12.04
C ARG A 98 -2.63 8.68 -10.60
N LEU A 99 -3.56 9.42 -10.02
CA LEU A 99 -3.96 9.23 -8.64
C LEU A 99 -5.17 8.29 -8.56
N LEU A 100 -5.00 7.19 -7.86
CA LEU A 100 -6.05 6.21 -7.61
C LEU A 100 -6.43 6.21 -6.12
N VAL A 101 -7.65 5.84 -5.83
CA VAL A 101 -8.11 5.52 -4.49
C VAL A 101 -8.58 4.06 -4.45
N VAL A 102 -8.05 3.33 -3.48
CA VAL A 102 -8.57 2.03 -3.07
C VAL A 102 -9.40 2.25 -1.82
N GLU A 103 -10.67 1.94 -1.90
CA GLU A 103 -11.60 2.00 -0.77
C GLU A 103 -11.89 0.59 -0.27
N LEU A 104 -11.68 0.36 1.01
CA LEU A 104 -12.00 -0.87 1.71
C LEU A 104 -13.24 -0.66 2.57
N SER A 105 -14.12 -1.64 2.64
CA SER A 105 -15.37 -1.54 3.39
C SER A 105 -15.12 -1.41 4.89
N CYS A 106 -15.81 -0.49 5.56
CA CYS A 106 -15.78 -0.38 7.02
C CYS A 106 -16.56 -1.52 7.72
N SER A 107 -17.27 -2.38 7.01
CA SER A 107 -18.06 -3.48 7.57
C SER A 107 -17.22 -4.66 8.06
N ARG A 108 -15.92 -4.71 7.75
CA ARG A 108 -15.02 -5.80 8.14
C ARG A 108 -13.85 -5.28 8.98
N PRO A 109 -13.33 -6.11 9.90
CA PRO A 109 -12.08 -5.81 10.57
C PRO A 109 -10.95 -5.58 9.57
N ILE A 110 -10.10 -4.58 9.82
CA ILE A 110 -9.03 -4.17 8.90
C ILE A 110 -8.11 -5.35 8.52
N VAL A 111 -7.80 -6.23 9.48
CA VAL A 111 -6.94 -7.40 9.27
C VAL A 111 -7.55 -8.41 8.28
N ALA A 112 -8.89 -8.49 8.22
CA ALA A 112 -9.58 -9.38 7.30
C ALA A 112 -9.59 -8.86 5.85
N GLN A 113 -9.16 -7.61 5.63
CA GLN A 113 -9.23 -6.94 4.33
C GLN A 113 -7.94 -7.06 3.50
N THR A 114 -6.92 -7.77 3.99
CA THR A 114 -5.64 -7.89 3.27
C THR A 114 -5.78 -8.51 1.88
N ALA A 115 -6.62 -9.55 1.75
CA ALA A 115 -6.88 -10.18 0.46
C ALA A 115 -7.67 -9.26 -0.49
N THR A 116 -8.61 -8.48 0.06
CA THR A 116 -9.33 -7.46 -0.68
C THR A 116 -8.39 -6.35 -1.14
N LEU A 117 -7.51 -5.89 -0.26
CA LEU A 117 -6.49 -4.89 -0.63
C LEU A 117 -5.59 -5.39 -1.76
N ALA A 118 -5.14 -6.65 -1.69
CA ALA A 118 -4.33 -7.24 -2.76
C ALA A 118 -5.08 -7.30 -4.10
N HIS A 119 -6.36 -7.64 -4.06
CA HIS A 119 -7.25 -7.62 -5.23
C HIS A 119 -7.33 -6.22 -5.84
N GLU A 120 -7.59 -5.21 -5.03
CA GLU A 120 -7.70 -3.82 -5.48
C GLU A 120 -6.36 -3.24 -5.98
N LEU A 121 -5.24 -3.60 -5.35
CA LEU A 121 -3.91 -3.20 -5.83
C LEU A 121 -3.58 -3.86 -7.18
N ARG A 122 -4.10 -5.06 -7.46
CA ARG A 122 -3.95 -5.66 -8.79
C ARG A 122 -4.69 -4.84 -9.86
N HIS A 123 -5.88 -4.34 -9.57
CA HIS A 123 -6.55 -3.38 -10.46
C HIS A 123 -5.74 -2.11 -10.68
N ALA A 124 -5.09 -1.60 -9.62
CA ALA A 124 -4.19 -0.45 -9.76
C ALA A 124 -2.99 -0.75 -10.67
N ILE A 125 -2.43 -1.98 -10.63
CA ILE A 125 -1.38 -2.42 -11.53
C ILE A 125 -1.89 -2.51 -12.98
N GLU A 126 -3.07 -3.05 -13.21
CA GLU A 126 -3.68 -3.10 -14.55
C GLU A 126 -3.79 -1.70 -15.15
N ILE A 127 -4.21 -0.71 -14.36
CA ILE A 127 -4.23 0.70 -14.76
C ILE A 127 -2.80 1.22 -15.00
N ALA A 128 -1.83 0.84 -14.16
CA ALA A 128 -0.43 1.24 -14.32
C ALA A 128 0.16 0.71 -15.64
N ASP A 129 -0.18 -0.52 -16.02
CA ASP A 129 0.28 -1.17 -17.24
C ASP A 129 -0.37 -0.60 -18.52
N ALA A 130 -1.42 0.23 -18.39
CA ALA A 130 -2.13 0.89 -19.48
C ALA A 130 -2.00 2.43 -19.39
N PRO A 131 -0.91 3.04 -19.88
CA PRO A 131 -0.63 4.48 -19.71
C PRO A 131 -1.71 5.40 -20.29
N TRP A 132 -2.47 4.94 -21.27
CA TRP A 132 -3.55 5.66 -21.90
C TRP A 132 -4.85 5.71 -21.06
N VAL A 133 -4.90 4.93 -19.97
CA VAL A 133 -6.01 4.96 -19.02
C VAL A 133 -5.79 6.11 -18.04
N ILE A 134 -6.43 7.23 -18.30
CA ILE A 134 -6.22 8.50 -17.59
C ILE A 134 -7.47 9.03 -16.87
N GLY A 135 -8.58 8.31 -16.94
CA GLY A 135 -9.83 8.73 -16.30
C GLY A 135 -10.97 7.72 -16.47
N PRO A 136 -12.15 8.00 -15.90
CA PRO A 136 -13.27 7.05 -15.84
C PRO A 136 -13.67 6.48 -17.20
N GLY A 137 -13.80 7.31 -18.24
CA GLY A 137 -14.22 6.84 -19.57
C GLY A 137 -13.19 5.97 -20.29
N THR A 138 -11.90 6.21 -20.06
CA THR A 138 -10.83 5.33 -20.58
C THR A 138 -10.72 4.05 -19.76
N LEU A 139 -10.98 4.13 -18.45
CA LEU A 139 -11.01 2.99 -17.55
C LEU A 139 -12.08 1.98 -17.95
N GLU A 140 -13.30 2.46 -18.21
CA GLU A 140 -14.41 1.62 -18.64
C GLU A 140 -14.08 0.87 -19.93
N ARG A 141 -13.55 1.59 -20.94
CA ARG A 141 -13.15 0.99 -22.21
C ARG A 141 -12.05 -0.06 -22.05
N TYR A 142 -11.11 0.19 -21.15
CA TYR A 142 -10.03 -0.74 -20.85
C TYR A 142 -10.57 -2.03 -20.21
N TYR A 143 -11.37 -1.90 -19.15
CA TYR A 143 -11.92 -3.08 -18.48
C TYR A 143 -12.94 -3.85 -19.31
N ALA A 144 -13.61 -3.21 -20.26
CA ALA A 144 -14.42 -3.92 -21.23
C ALA A 144 -13.60 -4.87 -22.14
N GLN A 145 -12.29 -4.64 -22.28
CA GLN A 145 -11.39 -5.49 -23.07
C GLN A 145 -10.72 -6.59 -22.25
N ILE A 146 -10.30 -6.31 -21.01
CA ILE A 146 -9.49 -7.23 -20.19
C ILE A 146 -10.29 -7.96 -19.11
N GLY A 147 -11.49 -7.48 -18.81
CA GLY A 147 -12.32 -7.94 -17.71
C GLY A 147 -13.69 -8.43 -18.15
N PHE A 148 -14.53 -8.64 -17.18
CA PHE A 148 -15.95 -8.97 -17.37
C PHE A 148 -16.80 -8.13 -16.40
N ARG A 149 -18.02 -7.84 -16.83
CA ARG A 149 -18.97 -7.08 -16.00
C ARG A 149 -19.56 -7.98 -14.91
N LEU A 150 -19.56 -7.48 -13.67
CA LEU A 150 -20.19 -8.19 -12.54
C LEU A 150 -21.71 -8.07 -12.55
N ASP A 151 -22.19 -6.93 -13.03
CA ASP A 151 -23.62 -6.61 -13.08
C ASP A 151 -23.92 -5.98 -14.44
N PRO A 152 -24.54 -6.71 -15.39
CA PRO A 152 -24.80 -6.22 -16.73
C PRO A 152 -25.69 -4.97 -16.76
N ASP A 153 -26.64 -4.87 -15.81
CA ASP A 153 -27.61 -3.79 -15.71
C ASP A 153 -27.29 -2.76 -14.62
N GLY A 154 -26.19 -3.01 -13.87
CA GLY A 154 -25.78 -2.16 -12.74
C GLY A 154 -25.21 -0.80 -13.17
N VAL A 155 -25.64 0.25 -12.45
CA VAL A 155 -25.09 1.62 -12.58
C VAL A 155 -24.64 2.06 -11.19
N PRO A 156 -23.35 2.42 -11.00
CA PRO A 156 -22.27 2.45 -11.99
C PRO A 156 -21.78 1.05 -12.41
N MET A 157 -21.27 0.96 -13.64
CA MET A 157 -20.70 -0.29 -14.15
C MET A 157 -19.53 -0.78 -13.31
N ARG A 158 -19.55 -2.08 -13.02
CA ARG A 158 -18.49 -2.74 -12.25
C ARG A 158 -17.83 -3.81 -13.10
N PHE A 159 -16.53 -3.79 -13.10
CA PHE A 159 -15.71 -4.74 -13.82
C PHE A 159 -14.86 -5.55 -12.84
N GLU A 160 -14.53 -6.74 -13.27
CA GLU A 160 -13.70 -7.68 -12.55
C GLU A 160 -12.70 -8.32 -13.51
N THR A 161 -11.54 -8.72 -13.01
CA THR A 161 -10.55 -9.47 -13.79
C THR A 161 -10.18 -10.77 -13.09
N VAL A 162 -9.81 -11.76 -13.87
CA VAL A 162 -9.28 -13.02 -13.34
C VAL A 162 -8.00 -12.76 -12.55
N ALA A 163 -7.15 -11.85 -13.03
CA ALA A 163 -5.88 -11.51 -12.39
C ALA A 163 -6.07 -10.89 -11.00
N ALA A 164 -7.04 -9.99 -10.83
CA ALA A 164 -7.33 -9.38 -9.53
C ALA A 164 -7.87 -10.43 -8.53
N ARG A 165 -8.76 -11.30 -8.97
CA ARG A 165 -9.28 -12.40 -8.14
C ARG A 165 -8.17 -13.35 -7.69
N GLU A 166 -7.27 -13.72 -8.58
CA GLU A 166 -6.15 -14.61 -8.24
C GLU A 166 -5.14 -13.93 -7.31
N ALA A 167 -4.87 -12.63 -7.47
CA ALA A 167 -4.01 -11.88 -6.56
C ALA A 167 -4.53 -11.91 -5.12
N GLY A 168 -5.81 -11.63 -4.92
CA GLY A 168 -6.44 -11.72 -3.60
C GLY A 168 -6.38 -13.12 -3.00
N LYS A 169 -6.63 -14.17 -3.80
CA LYS A 169 -6.52 -15.56 -3.35
C LYS A 169 -5.08 -15.94 -2.99
N GLN A 170 -4.10 -15.52 -3.78
CA GLN A 170 -2.69 -15.81 -3.54
C GLN A 170 -2.22 -15.23 -2.23
N VAL A 171 -2.46 -13.94 -2.00
CA VAL A 171 -2.10 -13.28 -0.74
C VAL A 171 -2.78 -13.95 0.46
N ARG A 172 -4.04 -14.31 0.34
CA ARG A 172 -4.75 -15.06 1.39
C ARG A 172 -4.08 -16.39 1.72
N ARG A 173 -3.66 -17.17 0.70
CA ARG A 173 -2.93 -18.44 0.90
C ARG A 173 -1.59 -18.21 1.61
N GLU A 174 -0.82 -17.22 1.20
CA GLU A 174 0.49 -16.92 1.79
C GLU A 174 0.38 -16.49 3.24
N LEU A 175 -0.61 -15.67 3.58
CA LEU A 175 -0.86 -15.25 4.96
C LEU A 175 -1.34 -16.42 5.83
N ALA A 176 -2.22 -17.28 5.31
CA ALA A 176 -2.69 -18.46 6.02
C ALA A 176 -1.56 -19.45 6.31
N ALA A 177 -0.63 -19.65 5.38
CA ALA A 177 0.53 -20.55 5.57
C ALA A 177 1.50 -20.05 6.65
N ARG A 178 1.47 -18.76 7.00
CA ARG A 178 2.32 -18.16 8.04
C ARG A 178 1.60 -17.96 9.38
N ALA A 179 0.31 -18.20 9.43
CA ALA A 179 -0.43 -18.17 10.69
C ALA A 179 0.11 -19.30 11.60
N PRO A 180 0.40 -19.02 12.88
CA PRO A 180 0.81 -20.08 13.81
C PRO A 180 -0.26 -21.16 13.84
N SER A 181 0.16 -22.42 13.67
CA SER A 181 -0.75 -23.57 13.81
C SER A 181 -1.45 -23.45 15.16
N ARG A 182 -2.78 -23.31 15.16
CA ARG A 182 -3.55 -23.42 16.40
C ARG A 182 -3.29 -24.83 16.91
N ALA A 183 -2.42 -24.95 17.92
CA ALA A 183 -2.29 -26.19 18.64
C ALA A 183 -3.69 -26.62 19.10
N GLN A 184 -4.13 -27.74 18.57
CA GLN A 184 -5.36 -28.39 19.03
C GLN A 184 -5.16 -28.70 20.51
N LYS A 185 -5.89 -27.98 21.36
CA LYS A 185 -6.07 -28.36 22.77
C LYS A 185 -7.27 -29.29 22.84
#